data_3803b7ef1903e78b079894bf56f4786c
#
_entry.id   3803b7ef1903e78b079894bf56f4786c
#
_cell.length_a   1.000
_cell.length_b   1.000
_cell.length_c   1.000
_cell.angle_alpha   90.00
_cell.angle_beta   90.00
_cell.angle_gamma   90.00
#
_symmetry.space_group_name_H-M   'P 1'
#
loop_
_entity.id
_entity.type
_entity.pdbx_description
1 polymer ?
#
loop_
_entity_poly.entity_id
_entity_poly.type
_entity_poly.pdbx_seq_one_letter_code
_entity_poly.pdbx_strand_id
1 'polypeptide(L)'
;HRLIRRQRQMCIRDRYKPKYMEERDVKKIAIIVVSSDKGLCGGLNANLLRDVTRFASEQASSGKEISYSLIGTKAQSFFRSFGGNVISATEKLGDDPSIEQLVGSMKILLDAFSEGEIDKVYLASNSFVNTMTQQPEINQLLPLSKLEDEEDEGSNKEAPRWDYIYEPDDSRLLLDGLMERYIE
;
A
#
# COMPACT_ATOMS: atom_id res chain seq x y z
N HIS A 1 -41.84 -1.91 -11.92
CA HIS A 1 -40.74 -0.92 -12.11
C HIS A 1 -39.81 -0.79 -10.89
N ARG A 2 -40.28 -0.91 -9.64
CA ARG A 2 -39.43 -0.84 -8.41
C ARG A 2 -38.54 -2.07 -8.24
N LEU A 3 -39.01 -3.27 -8.59
CA LEU A 3 -38.25 -4.52 -8.47
C LEU A 3 -37.07 -4.58 -9.45
N ILE A 4 -37.21 -4.04 -10.64
CA ILE A 4 -36.17 -4.01 -11.68
C ILE A 4 -35.02 -3.07 -11.29
N ARG A 5 -35.31 -1.95 -10.63
CA ARG A 5 -34.27 -1.05 -10.08
C ARG A 5 -33.48 -1.73 -8.95
N ARG A 6 -34.12 -2.48 -8.07
CA ARG A 6 -33.46 -3.23 -7.00
C ARG A 6 -32.52 -4.31 -7.54
N GLN A 7 -32.94 -5.06 -8.56
CA GLN A 7 -32.08 -6.05 -9.20
C GLN A 7 -30.88 -5.43 -9.92
N ARG A 8 -31.03 -4.26 -10.55
CA ARG A 8 -29.88 -3.59 -11.19
C ARG A 8 -28.85 -3.08 -10.18
N GLN A 9 -29.27 -2.56 -9.04
CA GLN A 9 -28.34 -2.14 -7.96
C GLN A 9 -27.63 -3.32 -7.32
N MET A 10 -28.30 -4.43 -7.13
CA MET A 10 -27.70 -5.65 -6.59
C MET A 10 -26.67 -6.27 -7.55
N CYS A 11 -26.91 -6.25 -8.87
CA CYS A 11 -25.99 -6.76 -9.89
C CYS A 11 -24.75 -5.85 -10.10
N ILE A 12 -24.82 -4.58 -9.78
CA ILE A 12 -23.68 -3.64 -9.92
C ILE A 12 -22.70 -3.84 -8.77
N ARG A 13 -23.17 -4.13 -7.55
CA ARG A 13 -22.31 -4.40 -6.38
C ARG A 13 -21.42 -5.62 -6.56
N ASP A 14 -21.90 -6.67 -7.23
CA ASP A 14 -21.15 -7.95 -7.37
C ASP A 14 -20.11 -7.94 -8.50
N ARG A 15 -20.08 -6.93 -9.36
CA ARG A 15 -19.20 -6.93 -10.56
C ARG A 15 -18.09 -5.90 -10.55
N TYR A 16 -18.19 -4.86 -9.76
CA TYR A 16 -17.16 -3.84 -9.71
C TYR A 16 -16.11 -4.21 -8.66
N LYS A 17 -14.93 -4.55 -9.15
CA LYS A 17 -13.73 -4.69 -8.31
C LYS A 17 -12.93 -3.41 -8.51
N PRO A 18 -12.74 -2.61 -7.45
CA PRO A 18 -11.87 -1.44 -7.52
C PRO A 18 -10.47 -1.85 -7.97
N LYS A 19 -9.81 -0.99 -8.73
CA LYS A 19 -8.47 -1.26 -9.27
C LYS A 19 -7.46 -1.67 -8.19
N TYR A 20 -7.54 -1.05 -7.02
CA TYR A 20 -6.63 -1.29 -5.89
C TYR A 20 -6.94 -2.56 -5.07
N MET A 21 -8.04 -3.26 -5.37
CA MET A 21 -8.40 -4.56 -4.77
C MET A 21 -8.28 -5.72 -5.75
N GLU A 22 -7.79 -5.47 -6.97
CA GLU A 22 -7.67 -6.50 -7.99
C GLU A 22 -6.45 -7.38 -7.69
N GLU A 23 -6.70 -8.65 -7.41
CA GLU A 23 -5.65 -9.64 -7.27
C GLU A 23 -5.20 -10.11 -8.67
N ARG A 24 -3.91 -10.04 -8.93
CA ARG A 24 -3.26 -10.46 -10.18
C ARG A 24 -2.18 -11.50 -9.90
N ASP A 25 -1.77 -12.22 -10.94
CA ASP A 25 -0.59 -13.08 -10.86
C ASP A 25 0.65 -12.23 -10.61
N VAL A 26 1.32 -12.49 -9.48
CA VAL A 26 2.39 -11.63 -8.97
C VAL A 26 3.70 -11.94 -9.69
N LYS A 27 4.09 -11.07 -10.59
CA LYS A 27 5.38 -11.10 -11.30
C LYS A 27 6.29 -9.95 -10.91
N LYS A 28 5.71 -8.78 -10.65
CA LYS A 28 6.45 -7.56 -10.31
C LYS A 28 5.99 -7.01 -8.98
N ILE A 29 6.96 -6.79 -8.10
CA ILE A 29 6.73 -6.31 -6.73
C ILE A 29 7.43 -4.98 -6.54
N ALA A 30 6.75 -4.00 -5.98
CA ALA A 30 7.37 -2.79 -5.46
C ALA A 30 7.46 -2.84 -3.94
N ILE A 31 8.57 -2.37 -3.39
CA ILE A 31 8.78 -2.24 -1.96
C ILE A 31 9.06 -0.78 -1.64
N ILE A 32 8.18 -0.17 -0.87
CA ILE A 32 8.38 1.17 -0.31
C ILE A 32 9.20 1.00 0.96
N VAL A 33 10.37 1.61 1.02
CA VAL A 33 11.25 1.52 2.18
C VAL A 33 11.32 2.88 2.86
N VAL A 34 10.81 2.95 4.08
CA VAL A 34 10.80 4.18 4.89
C VAL A 34 11.94 4.14 5.90
N SER A 35 12.91 5.01 5.71
CA SER A 35 14.07 5.15 6.60
C SER A 35 14.23 6.57 7.13
N SER A 36 15.06 6.76 8.12
CA SER A 36 15.40 8.10 8.59
C SER A 36 16.38 8.82 7.65
N ASP A 37 16.38 10.14 7.69
CA ASP A 37 17.39 10.96 7.02
C ASP A 37 18.69 11.01 7.84
N LYS A 38 18.57 11.09 9.16
CA LYS A 38 19.69 11.20 10.09
C LYS A 38 20.18 9.80 10.53
N GLY A 39 21.44 9.73 10.91
CA GLY A 39 22.03 8.55 11.55
C GLY A 39 21.92 8.62 13.07
N LEU A 40 22.73 7.80 13.75
CA LEU A 40 22.82 7.70 15.21
C LEU A 40 21.52 7.21 15.87
N CYS A 41 20.76 6.39 15.14
CA CYS A 41 19.51 5.77 15.58
C CYS A 41 19.69 4.28 15.96
N GLY A 42 20.90 3.89 16.36
CA GLY A 42 21.19 2.48 16.69
C GLY A 42 20.99 1.54 15.51
N GLY A 43 20.33 0.42 15.75
CA GLY A 43 20.03 -0.60 14.73
C GLY A 43 18.81 -0.33 13.86
N LEU A 44 18.09 0.76 14.05
CA LEU A 44 16.80 1.05 13.40
C LEU A 44 16.83 0.81 11.89
N ASN A 45 17.66 1.57 11.17
CA ASN A 45 17.74 1.45 9.72
C ASN A 45 18.45 0.16 9.28
N ALA A 46 19.47 -0.28 10.02
CA ALA A 46 20.21 -1.49 9.67
C ALA A 46 19.34 -2.76 9.76
N ASN A 47 18.49 -2.85 10.77
CA ASN A 47 17.57 -3.98 10.92
C ASN A 47 16.50 -3.96 9.83
N LEU A 48 15.90 -2.82 9.56
CA LEU A 48 14.91 -2.66 8.48
C LEU A 48 15.51 -3.06 7.12
N LEU A 49 16.67 -2.51 6.76
CA LEU A 49 17.30 -2.79 5.47
C LEU A 49 17.72 -4.26 5.33
N ARG A 50 18.15 -4.91 6.42
CA ARG A 50 18.44 -6.34 6.44
C ARG A 50 17.19 -7.16 6.15
N ASP A 51 16.07 -6.84 6.79
CA ASP A 51 14.82 -7.57 6.62
C ASP A 51 14.23 -7.33 5.22
N VAL A 52 14.31 -6.10 4.70
CA VAL A 52 13.93 -5.79 3.31
C VAL A 52 14.76 -6.57 2.31
N THR A 53 16.08 -6.63 2.47
CA THR A 53 16.96 -7.37 1.54
C THR A 53 16.73 -8.87 1.61
N ARG A 54 16.47 -9.42 2.79
CA ARG A 54 16.09 -10.83 2.97
C ARG A 54 14.78 -11.12 2.25
N PHE A 55 13.75 -10.34 2.51
CA PHE A 55 12.43 -10.48 1.86
C PHE A 55 12.55 -10.36 0.33
N ALA A 56 13.30 -9.37 -0.14
CA ALA A 56 13.54 -9.19 -1.57
C ALA A 56 14.24 -10.40 -2.20
N SER A 57 15.26 -10.95 -1.54
CA SER A 57 15.96 -12.15 -2.02
C SER A 57 15.03 -13.37 -2.10
N GLU A 58 14.16 -13.57 -1.11
CA GLU A 58 13.16 -14.64 -1.10
C GLU A 58 12.18 -14.51 -2.28
N GLN A 59 11.67 -13.29 -2.52
CA GLN A 59 10.76 -13.03 -3.64
C GLN A 59 11.47 -13.17 -5.00
N ALA A 60 12.71 -12.69 -5.13
CA ALA A 60 13.51 -12.84 -6.34
C ALA A 60 13.80 -14.31 -6.66
N SER A 61 14.07 -15.13 -5.65
CA SER A 61 14.26 -16.59 -5.80
C SER A 61 13.00 -17.29 -6.37
N SER A 62 11.83 -16.68 -6.16
CA SER A 62 10.55 -17.13 -6.73
C SER A 62 10.31 -16.61 -8.16
N GLY A 63 11.31 -15.99 -8.79
CA GLY A 63 11.24 -15.49 -10.17
C GLY A 63 10.50 -14.16 -10.32
N LYS A 64 10.36 -13.38 -9.26
CA LYS A 64 9.68 -12.09 -9.30
C LYS A 64 10.66 -10.94 -9.48
N GLU A 65 10.29 -9.95 -10.27
CA GLU A 65 11.04 -8.70 -10.40
C GLU A 65 10.74 -7.77 -9.22
N ILE A 66 11.80 -7.16 -8.66
CA ILE A 66 11.65 -6.29 -7.49
C ILE A 66 12.10 -4.89 -7.84
N SER A 67 11.24 -3.94 -7.50
CA SER A 67 11.50 -2.52 -7.63
C SER A 67 11.38 -1.84 -6.27
N TYR A 68 12.09 -0.75 -6.10
CA TYR A 68 12.13 -0.04 -4.81
C TYR A 68 11.68 1.40 -4.96
N SER A 69 10.91 1.86 -3.99
CA SER A 69 10.63 3.27 -3.75
C SER A 69 11.24 3.65 -2.40
N LEU A 70 12.16 4.58 -2.41
CA LEU A 70 12.99 4.87 -1.25
C LEU A 70 12.57 6.20 -0.63
N ILE A 71 12.26 6.17 0.65
CA ILE A 71 11.91 7.34 1.46
C ILE A 71 12.98 7.48 2.55
N GLY A 72 13.69 8.60 2.53
CA GLY A 72 14.76 8.90 3.46
C GLY A 72 16.17 8.61 2.94
N THR A 73 17.11 9.41 3.42
CA THR A 73 18.50 9.45 2.93
C THR A 73 19.25 8.14 3.23
N LYS A 74 18.92 7.44 4.32
CA LYS A 74 19.63 6.21 4.71
C LYS A 74 19.30 5.04 3.79
N ALA A 75 18.03 4.86 3.40
CA ALA A 75 17.65 3.87 2.41
C ALA A 75 18.31 4.15 1.07
N GLN A 76 18.29 5.40 0.62
CA GLN A 76 18.89 5.77 -0.65
C GLN A 76 20.42 5.49 -0.67
N SER A 77 21.13 5.88 0.39
CA SER A 77 22.58 5.62 0.49
C SER A 77 22.91 4.13 0.45
N PHE A 78 22.09 3.33 1.09
CA PHE A 78 22.24 1.87 1.10
C PHE A 78 22.00 1.28 -0.31
N PHE A 79 20.88 1.60 -0.93
CA PHE A 79 20.53 1.04 -2.24
C PHE A 79 21.42 1.55 -3.39
N ARG A 80 22.02 2.72 -3.24
CA ARG A 80 23.05 3.20 -4.18
C ARG A 80 24.27 2.26 -4.23
N SER A 81 24.63 1.64 -3.11
CA SER A 81 25.75 0.69 -3.02
C SER A 81 25.31 -0.76 -3.25
N PHE A 82 24.14 -1.12 -2.77
CA PHE A 82 23.59 -2.47 -2.88
C PHE A 82 23.14 -2.78 -4.32
N GLY A 83 22.66 -1.78 -5.04
CA GLY A 83 22.00 -1.93 -6.34
C GLY A 83 20.52 -2.25 -6.19
N GLY A 84 19.84 -2.37 -7.29
CA GLY A 84 18.40 -2.64 -7.36
C GLY A 84 17.70 -1.64 -8.28
N ASN A 85 16.52 -2.01 -8.75
CA ASN A 85 15.71 -1.15 -9.59
C ASN A 85 14.96 -0.14 -8.71
N VAL A 86 15.45 1.10 -8.65
CA VAL A 86 14.81 2.18 -7.87
C VAL A 86 13.92 3.00 -8.80
N ILE A 87 12.60 2.97 -8.56
CA ILE A 87 11.61 3.71 -9.35
C ILE A 87 11.54 5.17 -8.87
N SER A 88 11.53 5.37 -7.55
CA SER A 88 11.46 6.70 -6.96
C SER A 88 12.30 6.78 -5.69
N ALA A 89 12.82 7.96 -5.42
CA ALA A 89 13.57 8.23 -4.21
C ALA A 89 13.27 9.65 -3.71
N THR A 90 12.86 9.75 -2.45
CA THR A 90 12.61 11.02 -1.79
C THR A 90 13.56 11.14 -0.60
N GLU A 91 14.34 12.19 -0.58
CA GLU A 91 15.32 12.46 0.47
C GLU A 91 15.14 13.86 1.06
N LYS A 92 15.79 14.12 2.20
CA LYS A 92 15.77 15.41 2.87
C LYS A 92 14.38 15.84 3.34
N LEU A 93 13.62 14.90 3.84
CA LEU A 93 12.29 15.12 4.40
C LEU A 93 12.36 15.93 5.72
N GLY A 94 13.54 15.93 6.36
CA GLY A 94 13.73 16.62 7.64
C GLY A 94 13.07 15.92 8.82
N ASP A 95 12.82 16.69 9.86
CA ASP A 95 12.19 16.18 11.09
C ASP A 95 10.66 16.33 11.05
N ASP A 96 10.13 17.09 10.09
CA ASP A 96 8.70 17.34 9.87
C ASP A 96 8.38 17.21 8.37
N PRO A 97 8.21 15.96 7.88
CA PRO A 97 7.94 15.72 6.47
C PRO A 97 6.56 16.24 6.07
N SER A 98 6.48 16.99 5.00
CA SER A 98 5.20 17.40 4.44
C SER A 98 4.61 16.27 3.56
N ILE A 99 3.29 16.12 3.61
CA ILE A 99 2.56 15.15 2.79
C ILE A 99 2.85 15.38 1.30
N GLU A 100 2.95 16.63 0.87
CA GLU A 100 3.21 17.02 -0.52
C GLU A 100 4.52 16.42 -1.08
N GLN A 101 5.54 16.23 -0.22
CA GLN A 101 6.82 15.65 -0.62
C GLN A 101 6.71 14.13 -0.87
N LEU A 102 5.79 13.47 -0.20
CA LEU A 102 5.56 12.03 -0.30
C LEU A 102 4.59 11.67 -1.45
N VAL A 103 3.59 12.51 -1.68
CA VAL A 103 2.55 12.29 -2.71
C VAL A 103 3.15 12.02 -4.08
N GLY A 104 4.22 12.72 -4.47
CA GLY A 104 4.87 12.51 -5.75
C GLY A 104 5.40 11.08 -5.95
N SER A 105 6.05 10.53 -4.94
CA SER A 105 6.58 9.15 -4.98
C SER A 105 5.47 8.11 -4.92
N MET A 106 4.43 8.37 -4.12
CA MET A 106 3.27 7.48 -4.02
C MET A 106 2.48 7.45 -5.33
N LYS A 107 2.27 8.60 -5.95
CA LYS A 107 1.53 8.70 -7.22
C LYS A 107 2.19 7.86 -8.32
N ILE A 108 3.52 7.92 -8.46
CA ILE A 108 4.26 7.09 -9.42
C ILE A 108 3.96 5.59 -9.21
N LEU A 109 3.90 5.13 -7.96
CA LEU A 109 3.61 3.74 -7.64
C LEU A 109 2.15 3.37 -7.89
N LEU A 110 1.20 4.26 -7.57
CA LEU A 110 -0.22 4.06 -7.80
C LEU A 110 -0.54 4.01 -9.30
N ASP A 111 0.08 4.88 -10.09
CA ASP A 111 -0.03 4.88 -11.54
C ASP A 111 0.53 3.59 -12.13
N ALA A 112 1.74 3.17 -11.74
CA ALA A 112 2.37 1.93 -12.17
C ALA A 112 1.55 0.67 -11.77
N PHE A 113 0.92 0.67 -10.59
CA PHE A 113 -0.01 -0.39 -10.19
C PHE A 113 -1.29 -0.38 -11.04
N SER A 114 -1.86 0.80 -11.30
CA SER A 114 -3.08 0.95 -12.11
C SER A 114 -2.87 0.56 -13.57
N GLU A 115 -1.68 0.79 -14.11
CA GLU A 115 -1.27 0.41 -15.46
C GLU A 115 -0.86 -1.07 -15.58
N GLY A 116 -0.75 -1.77 -14.44
CA GLY A 116 -0.36 -3.18 -14.42
C GLY A 116 1.14 -3.42 -14.58
N GLU A 117 1.95 -2.39 -14.39
CA GLU A 117 3.40 -2.52 -14.34
C GLU A 117 3.90 -3.12 -13.04
N ILE A 118 3.12 -2.99 -11.95
CA ILE A 118 3.37 -3.55 -10.63
C ILE A 118 2.15 -4.31 -10.18
N ASP A 119 2.34 -5.52 -9.67
CA ASP A 119 1.25 -6.40 -9.24
C ASP A 119 1.02 -6.34 -7.73
N LYS A 120 2.08 -6.08 -6.95
CA LYS A 120 2.00 -5.91 -5.48
C LYS A 120 2.89 -4.79 -4.99
N VAL A 121 2.41 -4.09 -3.98
CA VAL A 121 3.18 -3.06 -3.26
C VAL A 121 3.26 -3.44 -1.80
N TYR A 122 4.46 -3.43 -1.26
CA TYR A 122 4.74 -3.62 0.16
C TYR A 122 5.30 -2.35 0.78
N LEU A 123 4.90 -2.07 2.00
CA LEU A 123 5.45 -1.00 2.82
C LEU A 123 6.36 -1.60 3.88
N ALA A 124 7.63 -1.23 3.84
CA ALA A 124 8.62 -1.60 4.84
C ALA A 124 8.94 -0.40 5.73
N SER A 125 8.56 -0.47 6.99
CA SER A 125 8.73 0.58 7.99
C SER A 125 9.08 0.01 9.35
N ASN A 126 9.44 0.88 10.30
CA ASN A 126 9.65 0.47 11.68
C ASN A 126 8.41 0.80 12.51
N SER A 127 7.83 -0.19 13.15
CA SER A 127 6.75 -0.05 14.12
C SER A 127 7.32 0.31 15.49
N PHE A 128 6.70 1.28 16.16
CA PHE A 128 7.07 1.69 17.49
C PHE A 128 6.41 0.80 18.54
N VAL A 129 7.21 -0.02 19.22
CA VAL A 129 6.73 -0.87 20.33
C VAL A 129 6.90 -0.13 21.67
N ASN A 130 8.09 0.37 21.92
CA ASN A 130 8.41 1.18 23.09
C ASN A 130 9.68 2.01 22.83
N THR A 131 10.07 2.85 23.77
CA THR A 131 11.24 3.74 23.65
C THR A 131 12.56 2.99 23.42
N MET A 132 12.65 1.73 23.81
CA MET A 132 13.86 0.91 23.65
C MET A 132 13.79 -0.05 22.46
N THR A 133 12.58 -0.33 21.96
CA THR A 133 12.36 -1.35 20.94
C THR A 133 11.51 -0.81 19.81
N GLN A 134 12.07 -0.82 18.62
CA GLN A 134 11.36 -0.62 17.37
C GLN A 134 11.51 -1.90 16.55
N GLN A 135 10.45 -2.33 15.90
CA GLN A 135 10.40 -3.57 15.14
C GLN A 135 10.21 -3.26 13.65
N PRO A 136 11.09 -3.75 12.76
CA PRO A 136 10.87 -3.64 11.34
C PRO A 136 9.66 -4.50 10.93
N GLU A 137 8.79 -3.92 10.13
CA GLU A 137 7.59 -4.57 9.59
C GLU A 137 7.52 -4.38 8.08
N ILE A 138 7.08 -5.43 7.38
CA ILE A 138 6.83 -5.40 5.94
C ILE A 138 5.38 -5.80 5.73
N ASN A 139 4.54 -4.81 5.46
CA ASN A 139 3.10 -4.99 5.30
C ASN A 139 2.71 -4.84 3.83
N GLN A 140 1.75 -5.62 3.36
CA GLN A 140 1.20 -5.46 2.03
C GLN A 140 0.33 -4.19 2.01
N LEU A 141 0.63 -3.27 1.10
CA LEU A 141 -0.16 -2.06 0.87
C LEU A 141 -1.16 -2.29 -0.27
N LEU A 142 -0.71 -2.87 -1.38
CA LEU A 142 -1.54 -3.17 -2.54
C LEU A 142 -1.32 -4.62 -3.03
N PRO A 143 -2.37 -5.29 -3.53
CA PRO A 143 -3.78 -4.89 -3.46
C PRO A 143 -4.28 -4.81 -2.02
N LEU A 144 -5.26 -3.95 -1.79
CA LEU A 144 -5.93 -3.89 -0.48
C LEU A 144 -6.61 -5.24 -0.24
N SER A 145 -6.24 -5.89 0.87
CA SER A 145 -6.94 -7.09 1.30
C SER A 145 -8.40 -6.73 1.57
N LYS A 146 -9.31 -7.56 1.12
CA LYS A 146 -10.67 -7.50 1.63
C LYS A 146 -10.55 -7.62 3.14
N LEU A 147 -11.13 -6.70 3.89
CA LEU A 147 -11.38 -6.94 5.30
C LEU A 147 -12.14 -8.26 5.32
N GLU A 148 -11.50 -9.34 5.75
CA GLU A 148 -12.23 -10.49 6.22
C GLU A 148 -13.09 -9.90 7.33
N ASP A 149 -14.40 -9.79 7.06
CA ASP A 149 -15.35 -9.52 8.11
C ASP A 149 -14.98 -10.55 9.17
N GLU A 150 -14.36 -10.11 10.28
CA GLU A 150 -14.25 -10.94 11.45
C GLU A 150 -15.69 -11.38 11.66
N GLU A 151 -15.96 -12.66 11.35
CA GLU A 151 -17.24 -13.26 11.64
C GLU A 151 -17.39 -13.16 13.15
N ASP A 152 -17.89 -12.01 13.58
CA ASP A 152 -18.48 -11.87 14.89
C ASP A 152 -19.64 -12.87 14.93
N GLU A 153 -19.29 -14.11 15.32
CA GLU A 153 -20.25 -15.15 15.65
C GLU A 153 -21.17 -14.64 16.75
N GLY A 154 -22.11 -13.80 16.42
CA GLY A 154 -23.10 -13.38 17.40
C GLY A 154 -23.97 -12.19 17.06
N SER A 155 -23.74 -11.43 16.04
CA SER A 155 -24.63 -10.32 15.70
C SER A 155 -25.37 -10.52 14.38
N ASN A 156 -26.43 -11.32 14.43
CA ASN A 156 -27.48 -11.36 13.42
C ASN A 156 -28.28 -10.04 13.47
N LYS A 157 -27.60 -8.91 13.45
CA LYS A 157 -28.18 -7.58 13.27
C LYS A 157 -28.06 -7.25 11.80
N GLU A 158 -29.16 -7.49 11.07
CA GLU A 158 -29.37 -6.82 9.80
C GLU A 158 -29.08 -5.33 10.02
N ALA A 159 -27.90 -4.87 9.61
CA ALA A 159 -27.58 -3.44 9.63
C ALA A 159 -28.70 -2.73 8.86
N PRO A 160 -29.31 -1.69 9.41
CA PRO A 160 -30.39 -0.99 8.74
C PRO A 160 -29.89 -0.56 7.37
N ARG A 161 -30.54 -1.06 6.31
CA ARG A 161 -30.22 -0.71 4.92
C ARG A 161 -30.69 0.72 4.70
N TRP A 162 -29.78 1.68 4.94
CA TRP A 162 -30.00 3.05 4.58
C TRP A 162 -29.82 3.18 3.07
N ASP A 163 -30.82 3.70 2.38
CA ASP A 163 -30.71 4.10 0.98
C ASP A 163 -29.98 5.47 0.94
N TYR A 164 -28.64 5.41 0.81
CA TYR A 164 -27.83 6.61 0.64
C TYR A 164 -27.93 7.11 -0.79
N ILE A 165 -28.05 8.41 -0.96
CA ILE A 165 -27.84 9.11 -2.22
C ILE A 165 -26.36 9.48 -2.26
N TYR A 166 -25.64 8.96 -3.22
CA TYR A 166 -24.21 9.25 -3.39
C TYR A 166 -24.05 10.50 -4.27
N GLU A 167 -23.16 11.40 -3.86
CA GLU A 167 -22.65 12.48 -4.69
C GLU A 167 -21.13 12.29 -4.84
N PRO A 168 -20.59 12.07 -6.02
CA PRO A 168 -21.24 11.93 -7.34
C PRO A 168 -22.11 10.68 -7.48
N ASP A 169 -23.05 10.70 -8.40
CA ASP A 169 -24.08 9.65 -8.62
C ASP A 169 -23.46 8.30 -9.06
N ASP A 170 -22.16 8.30 -9.45
CA ASP A 170 -21.37 7.10 -9.74
C ASP A 170 -20.59 6.65 -8.51
N SER A 171 -21.12 5.61 -7.86
CA SER A 171 -20.49 4.97 -6.68
C SER A 171 -19.07 4.44 -6.95
N ARG A 172 -18.68 4.21 -8.20
CA ARG A 172 -17.36 3.73 -8.60
C ARG A 172 -16.32 4.83 -8.46
N LEU A 173 -16.62 6.01 -8.99
CA LEU A 173 -15.76 7.19 -8.87
C LEU A 173 -15.54 7.58 -7.41
N LEU A 174 -16.60 7.49 -6.61
CA LEU A 174 -16.52 7.75 -5.17
C LEU A 174 -15.60 6.75 -4.47
N LEU A 175 -15.74 5.46 -4.77
CA LEU A 175 -14.97 4.39 -4.14
C LEU A 175 -13.49 4.45 -4.55
N ASP A 176 -13.21 4.65 -5.84
CA ASP A 176 -11.84 4.78 -6.32
C ASP A 176 -11.14 6.00 -5.70
N GLY A 177 -11.81 7.15 -5.63
CA GLY A 177 -11.26 8.35 -5.00
C GLY A 177 -11.06 8.22 -3.48
N LEU A 178 -11.93 7.47 -2.78
CA LEU A 178 -11.74 7.18 -1.36
C LEU A 178 -10.57 6.23 -1.13
N MET A 179 -10.39 5.23 -2.00
CA MET A 179 -9.28 4.29 -1.88
C MET A 179 -7.94 4.97 -2.17
N GLU A 180 -7.87 5.80 -3.21
CA GLU A 180 -6.68 6.60 -3.51
C GLU A 180 -6.27 7.45 -2.30
N ARG A 181 -7.23 8.16 -1.70
CA ARG A 181 -7.00 8.98 -0.51
C ARG A 181 -6.66 8.19 0.76
N TYR A 182 -7.10 6.93 0.84
CA TYR A 182 -6.76 6.05 1.97
C TYR A 182 -5.31 5.54 1.86
N ILE A 183 -4.80 5.38 0.65
CA ILE A 183 -3.45 4.87 0.38
C ILE A 183 -2.41 6.00 0.48
N GLU A 184 -2.79 7.25 0.17
CA GLU A 184 -1.96 8.45 0.35
C GLU A 184 -1.73 8.79 1.84
#